data_2e0f861aeac92a98f43bb6b6b2c7889e
#
_entry.id   2e0f861aeac92a98f43bb6b6b2c7889e
#
_cell.length_a   1.000
_cell.length_b   1.000
_cell.length_c   1.000
_cell.angle_alpha   90.00
_cell.angle_beta   90.00
_cell.angle_gamma   90.00
#
_symmetry.space_group_name_H-M   'P 1'
#
loop_
_entity.id
_entity.type
_entity.pdbx_description
1 polymer ?
#
loop_
_entity_poly.entity_id
_entity_poly.type
_entity_poly.pdbx_seq_one_letter_code
_entity_poly.pdbx_strand_id
1 'polypeptide(L)'
;TRLREAYAAIARDKDLVVLEGTNHWGEGALARLSADQVADLLEVPVLLVTRYRTMLALDPILAAQHFLGSRLAGVVINNIGEPQLDLVRNTIVPFVEQQGVPVFATLAQDPQLAGITVADLHEQLGGELIGGRSWLDKTVEHLVIGAMGVEAALSFFRRRANKAVFTGGDRSDLQLAALETSTAALVLTGNIRPAPAVIDRAAERQVPIILAANDTLTVVERAEEIFGRVRFKQAAKIERFTALLDQGFDFARLYSKLGLTAG
;
A
#
# COMPACT_ATOMS: atom_id res chain seq x y z
N THR A 1 -19.66 -29.95 -6.08
CA THR A 1 -19.56 -28.74 -6.94
C THR A 1 -18.13 -28.54 -7.39
N ARG A 2 -17.89 -27.96 -8.57
CA ARG A 2 -16.53 -27.70 -9.12
C ARG A 2 -15.60 -26.98 -8.13
N LEU A 3 -16.13 -26.07 -7.30
CA LEU A 3 -15.35 -25.37 -6.30
C LEU A 3 -14.80 -26.31 -5.21
N ARG A 4 -15.64 -27.20 -4.67
CA ARG A 4 -15.21 -28.21 -3.68
C ARG A 4 -14.16 -29.17 -4.26
N GLU A 5 -14.34 -29.59 -5.51
CA GLU A 5 -13.40 -30.47 -6.21
C GLU A 5 -12.05 -29.77 -6.42
N ALA A 6 -12.08 -28.49 -6.87
CA ALA A 6 -10.87 -27.68 -7.05
C ALA A 6 -10.16 -27.45 -5.70
N TYR A 7 -10.89 -27.11 -4.65
CA TYR A 7 -10.34 -26.93 -3.30
C TYR A 7 -9.70 -28.24 -2.80
N ALA A 8 -10.41 -29.36 -2.91
CA ALA A 8 -9.87 -30.67 -2.47
C ALA A 8 -8.60 -31.06 -3.24
N ALA A 9 -8.51 -30.72 -4.53
CA ALA A 9 -7.31 -30.96 -5.31
C ALA A 9 -6.13 -30.09 -4.87
N ILE A 10 -6.36 -28.81 -4.54
CA ILE A 10 -5.32 -27.89 -4.05
C ILE A 10 -4.89 -28.23 -2.63
N ALA A 11 -5.84 -28.64 -1.79
CA ALA A 11 -5.59 -28.93 -0.37
C ALA A 11 -4.89 -30.27 -0.13
N ARG A 12 -4.79 -31.13 -1.16
CA ARG A 12 -4.12 -32.42 -1.02
C ARG A 12 -2.65 -32.21 -0.63
N ASP A 13 -2.22 -32.92 0.40
CA ASP A 13 -0.86 -32.89 0.94
C ASP A 13 -0.40 -31.49 1.39
N LYS A 14 -1.33 -30.65 1.86
CA LYS A 14 -1.07 -29.34 2.44
C LYS A 14 -1.52 -29.28 3.89
N ASP A 15 -0.66 -28.74 4.74
CA ASP A 15 -0.96 -28.50 6.14
C ASP A 15 -1.92 -27.33 6.33
N LEU A 16 -1.82 -26.34 5.43
CA LEU A 16 -2.67 -25.13 5.43
C LEU A 16 -2.92 -24.64 4.01
N VAL A 17 -4.15 -24.21 3.75
CA VAL A 17 -4.54 -23.51 2.52
C VAL A 17 -5.07 -22.14 2.88
N VAL A 18 -4.49 -21.09 2.30
CA VAL A 18 -4.97 -19.72 2.42
C VAL A 18 -5.68 -19.33 1.13
N LEU A 19 -6.95 -18.92 1.25
CA LEU A 19 -7.76 -18.44 0.14
C LEU A 19 -7.84 -16.92 0.22
N GLU A 20 -7.37 -16.23 -0.80
CA GLU A 20 -7.56 -14.79 -0.92
C GLU A 20 -8.97 -14.51 -1.46
N GLY A 21 -9.73 -13.72 -0.73
CA GLY A 21 -11.06 -13.27 -1.12
C GLY A 21 -11.00 -12.07 -2.06
N THR A 22 -12.17 -11.65 -2.55
CA THR A 22 -12.35 -10.45 -3.37
C THR A 22 -12.35 -9.17 -2.53
N ASN A 23 -12.21 -8.00 -3.19
CA ASN A 23 -12.16 -6.71 -2.49
C ASN A 23 -13.51 -6.29 -1.87
N HIS A 24 -14.61 -6.84 -2.37
CA HIS A 24 -15.98 -6.50 -1.93
C HIS A 24 -16.80 -7.76 -1.62
N TRP A 25 -17.57 -7.71 -0.54
CA TRP A 25 -18.41 -8.82 -0.09
C TRP A 25 -19.35 -9.39 -1.17
N GLY A 26 -19.93 -8.52 -1.99
CA GLY A 26 -20.87 -8.90 -3.04
C GLY A 26 -20.22 -9.33 -4.36
N GLU A 27 -18.93 -9.23 -4.49
CA GLU A 27 -18.23 -9.64 -5.72
C GLU A 27 -18.30 -11.15 -5.87
N GLY A 28 -18.70 -11.61 -7.06
CA GLY A 28 -18.96 -13.03 -7.32
C GLY A 28 -20.38 -13.51 -6.95
N ALA A 29 -21.23 -12.69 -6.35
CA ALA A 29 -22.60 -13.09 -5.94
C ALA A 29 -23.44 -13.61 -7.11
N LEU A 30 -23.31 -13.04 -8.31
CA LEU A 30 -23.99 -13.53 -9.52
C LEU A 30 -23.66 -14.99 -9.83
N ALA A 31 -22.41 -15.39 -9.57
CA ALA A 31 -21.95 -16.77 -9.78
C ALA A 31 -22.08 -17.63 -8.51
N ARG A 32 -22.64 -17.10 -7.43
CA ARG A 32 -22.67 -17.72 -6.09
C ARG A 32 -21.29 -18.04 -5.55
N LEU A 33 -20.36 -17.10 -5.76
CA LEU A 33 -18.95 -17.17 -5.34
C LEU A 33 -18.54 -15.92 -4.53
N SER A 34 -19.49 -15.27 -3.87
CA SER A 34 -19.17 -14.22 -2.90
C SER A 34 -18.41 -14.81 -1.69
N ALA A 35 -17.66 -13.98 -0.96
CA ALA A 35 -16.78 -14.44 0.10
C ALA A 35 -17.52 -15.25 1.18
N ASP A 36 -18.71 -14.83 1.58
CA ASP A 36 -19.58 -15.54 2.51
C ASP A 36 -20.04 -16.90 1.95
N GLN A 37 -20.47 -16.94 0.69
CA GLN A 37 -20.94 -18.17 0.04
C GLN A 37 -19.80 -19.19 -0.13
N VAL A 38 -18.59 -18.73 -0.43
CA VAL A 38 -17.39 -19.59 -0.53
C VAL A 38 -17.01 -20.11 0.85
N ALA A 39 -16.99 -19.25 1.87
CA ALA A 39 -16.69 -19.66 3.23
C ALA A 39 -17.69 -20.68 3.77
N ASP A 40 -18.98 -20.48 3.48
CA ASP A 40 -20.04 -21.45 3.84
C ASP A 40 -19.90 -22.77 3.10
N LEU A 41 -19.67 -22.71 1.78
CA LEU A 41 -19.54 -23.90 0.95
C LEU A 41 -18.34 -24.77 1.35
N LEU A 42 -17.21 -24.14 1.70
CA LEU A 42 -15.98 -24.84 2.08
C LEU A 42 -15.85 -25.07 3.59
N GLU A 43 -16.75 -24.49 4.37
CA GLU A 43 -16.74 -24.55 5.84
C GLU A 43 -15.44 -24.04 6.45
N VAL A 44 -14.88 -22.96 5.87
CA VAL A 44 -13.61 -22.39 6.30
C VAL A 44 -13.79 -21.11 7.13
N PRO A 45 -12.94 -20.86 8.12
CA PRO A 45 -12.93 -19.61 8.86
C PRO A 45 -12.45 -18.45 7.98
N VAL A 46 -12.93 -17.25 8.27
CA VAL A 46 -12.59 -16.02 7.54
C VAL A 46 -11.83 -15.06 8.47
N LEU A 47 -10.66 -14.63 8.04
CA LEU A 47 -9.93 -13.51 8.62
C LEU A 47 -10.21 -12.26 7.78
N LEU A 48 -10.88 -11.28 8.38
CA LEU A 48 -11.13 -10.00 7.71
C LEU A 48 -9.92 -9.08 7.84
N VAL A 49 -9.45 -8.52 6.74
CA VAL A 49 -8.46 -7.44 6.73
C VAL A 49 -9.14 -6.17 6.23
N THR A 50 -9.24 -5.16 7.10
CA THR A 50 -9.86 -3.87 6.76
C THR A 50 -8.88 -2.72 6.89
N ARG A 51 -9.00 -1.70 6.02
CA ARG A 51 -8.22 -0.46 6.12
C ARG A 51 -8.94 0.53 7.00
N TYR A 52 -8.22 1.10 7.97
CA TYR A 52 -8.74 2.20 8.77
C TYR A 52 -8.52 3.53 8.07
N ARG A 53 -9.60 4.19 7.66
CA ARG A 53 -9.57 5.57 7.12
C ARG A 53 -10.31 6.53 8.03
N THR A 54 -11.48 6.11 8.50
CA THR A 54 -12.38 6.85 9.39
C THR A 54 -13.17 5.86 10.24
N MET A 55 -14.04 6.33 11.11
CA MET A 55 -14.97 5.49 11.88
C MET A 55 -15.84 4.57 11.00
N LEU A 56 -16.07 4.91 9.73
CA LEU A 56 -16.77 4.05 8.76
C LEU A 56 -16.04 2.72 8.48
N ALA A 57 -14.78 2.56 8.92
CA ALA A 57 -14.09 1.29 8.87
C ALA A 57 -14.72 0.21 9.77
N LEU A 58 -15.60 0.59 10.71
CA LEU A 58 -16.37 -0.35 11.55
C LEU A 58 -17.49 -1.03 10.77
N ASP A 59 -18.10 -0.36 9.79
CA ASP A 59 -19.22 -0.91 9.02
C ASP A 59 -18.88 -2.25 8.33
N PRO A 60 -17.73 -2.41 7.63
CA PRO A 60 -17.32 -3.69 7.08
C PRO A 60 -17.10 -4.78 8.16
N ILE A 61 -16.65 -4.42 9.36
CA ILE A 61 -16.41 -5.38 10.45
C ILE A 61 -17.75 -5.89 10.98
N LEU A 62 -18.68 -5.00 11.26
CA LEU A 62 -20.01 -5.37 11.76
C LEU A 62 -20.84 -6.11 10.71
N ALA A 63 -20.73 -5.71 9.44
CA ALA A 63 -21.33 -6.43 8.32
C ALA A 63 -20.75 -7.86 8.20
N ALA A 64 -19.44 -8.00 8.28
CA ALA A 64 -18.78 -9.31 8.26
C ALA A 64 -19.26 -10.22 9.40
N GLN A 65 -19.38 -9.67 10.60
CA GLN A 65 -19.94 -10.42 11.75
C GLN A 65 -21.37 -10.86 11.48
N HIS A 66 -22.18 -9.99 10.91
CA HIS A 66 -23.58 -10.32 10.60
C HIS A 66 -23.71 -11.43 9.53
N PHE A 67 -22.91 -11.35 8.45
CA PHE A 67 -23.00 -12.31 7.34
C PHE A 67 -22.29 -13.63 7.61
N LEU A 68 -21.14 -13.60 8.32
CA LEU A 68 -20.31 -14.77 8.54
C LEU A 68 -20.58 -15.46 9.89
N GLY A 69 -21.11 -14.73 10.86
CA GLY A 69 -21.38 -15.28 12.19
C GLY A 69 -20.16 -15.96 12.80
N SER A 70 -20.28 -17.22 13.18
CA SER A 70 -19.20 -18.02 13.78
C SER A 70 -18.02 -18.31 12.84
N ARG A 71 -18.19 -18.14 11.54
CA ARG A 71 -17.09 -18.29 10.56
C ARG A 71 -16.12 -17.11 10.58
N LEU A 72 -16.52 -15.94 11.07
CA LEU A 72 -15.59 -14.83 11.27
C LEU A 72 -14.63 -15.17 12.39
N ALA A 73 -13.40 -15.55 12.06
CA ALA A 73 -12.34 -15.82 13.03
C ALA A 73 -11.96 -14.56 13.79
N GLY A 74 -11.91 -13.43 13.09
CA GLY A 74 -11.62 -12.12 13.63
C GLY A 74 -11.14 -11.14 12.56
N VAL A 75 -10.54 -10.02 12.98
CA VAL A 75 -10.18 -8.91 12.11
C VAL A 75 -8.74 -8.44 12.31
N VAL A 76 -8.13 -7.95 11.24
CA VAL A 76 -6.92 -7.13 11.24
C VAL A 76 -7.30 -5.73 10.78
N ILE A 77 -7.04 -4.72 11.62
CA ILE A 77 -7.23 -3.31 11.28
C ILE A 77 -5.91 -2.77 10.77
N ASN A 78 -5.83 -2.53 9.47
CA ASN A 78 -4.60 -2.20 8.76
C ASN A 78 -4.58 -0.74 8.30
N ASN A 79 -3.37 -0.24 8.02
CA ASN A 79 -3.12 1.08 7.42
C ASN A 79 -3.67 2.24 8.26
N ILE A 80 -3.48 2.16 9.58
CA ILE A 80 -3.92 3.18 10.54
C ILE A 80 -2.93 4.33 10.50
N GLY A 81 -3.42 5.55 10.22
CA GLY A 81 -2.58 6.75 10.31
C GLY A 81 -2.08 6.97 11.74
N GLU A 82 -0.84 7.43 11.89
CA GLU A 82 -0.21 7.66 13.20
C GLU A 82 -1.10 8.42 14.20
N PRO A 83 -1.78 9.53 13.80
CA PRO A 83 -2.64 10.26 14.74
C PRO A 83 -3.87 9.49 15.23
N GLN A 84 -4.26 8.41 14.55
CA GLN A 84 -5.43 7.61 14.91
C GLN A 84 -5.10 6.33 15.69
N LEU A 85 -3.82 5.97 15.83
CA LEU A 85 -3.42 4.72 16.49
C LEU A 85 -3.98 4.58 17.90
N ASP A 86 -3.87 5.62 18.70
CA ASP A 86 -4.36 5.61 20.09
C ASP A 86 -5.89 5.48 20.15
N LEU A 87 -6.60 6.18 19.27
CA LEU A 87 -8.07 6.05 19.17
C LEU A 87 -8.46 4.63 18.78
N VAL A 88 -7.77 4.06 17.80
CA VAL A 88 -8.08 2.69 17.34
C VAL A 88 -7.81 1.69 18.45
N ARG A 89 -6.65 1.74 19.08
CA ARG A 89 -6.26 0.79 20.13
C ARG A 89 -7.10 0.89 21.39
N ASN A 90 -7.39 2.12 21.84
CA ASN A 90 -8.00 2.35 23.14
C ASN A 90 -9.54 2.47 23.10
N THR A 91 -10.13 2.68 21.92
CA THR A 91 -11.58 2.86 21.80
C THR A 91 -12.20 1.86 20.82
N ILE A 92 -11.64 1.76 19.59
CA ILE A 92 -12.25 0.95 18.53
C ILE A 92 -12.04 -0.54 18.78
N VAL A 93 -10.84 -0.97 19.15
CA VAL A 93 -10.56 -2.39 19.44
C VAL A 93 -11.46 -2.91 20.55
N PRO A 94 -11.56 -2.26 21.74
CA PRO A 94 -12.47 -2.70 22.78
C PRO A 94 -13.94 -2.75 22.31
N PHE A 95 -14.38 -1.78 21.53
CA PHE A 95 -15.75 -1.78 20.99
C PHE A 95 -15.99 -3.00 20.07
N VAL A 96 -15.08 -3.27 19.13
CA VAL A 96 -15.18 -4.41 18.21
C VAL A 96 -15.17 -5.74 18.96
N GLU A 97 -14.32 -5.86 19.98
CA GLU A 97 -14.25 -7.06 20.80
C GLU A 97 -15.49 -7.27 21.67
N GLN A 98 -16.11 -6.19 22.16
CA GLN A 98 -17.41 -6.28 22.83
C GLN A 98 -18.54 -6.78 21.92
N GLN A 99 -18.42 -6.58 20.60
CA GLN A 99 -19.34 -7.16 19.60
C GLN A 99 -19.02 -8.66 19.31
N GLY A 100 -18.05 -9.25 20.01
CA GLY A 100 -17.67 -10.65 19.84
C GLY A 100 -16.71 -10.92 18.67
N VAL A 101 -16.10 -9.90 18.09
CA VAL A 101 -15.14 -10.04 17.00
C VAL A 101 -13.70 -9.86 17.52
N PRO A 102 -12.86 -10.91 17.55
CA PRO A 102 -11.47 -10.78 17.96
C PRO A 102 -10.68 -9.87 17.01
N VAL A 103 -9.87 -8.96 17.57
CA VAL A 103 -8.92 -8.14 16.81
C VAL A 103 -7.53 -8.74 17.00
N PHE A 104 -6.94 -9.25 15.90
CA PHE A 104 -5.62 -9.90 15.93
C PHE A 104 -4.46 -8.93 15.74
N ALA A 105 -4.68 -7.82 15.06
CA ALA A 105 -3.67 -6.79 14.87
C ALA A 105 -4.25 -5.42 14.60
N THR A 106 -3.49 -4.39 15.00
CA THR A 106 -3.67 -3.00 14.59
C THR A 106 -2.36 -2.51 13.98
N LEU A 107 -2.31 -2.43 12.65
CA LEU A 107 -1.10 -2.12 11.90
C LEU A 107 -1.09 -0.65 11.46
N ALA A 108 -0.05 0.06 11.87
CA ALA A 108 0.17 1.44 11.44
C ALA A 108 0.46 1.53 9.94
N GLN A 109 0.18 2.69 9.36
CA GLN A 109 0.66 3.02 8.03
C GLN A 109 2.18 3.07 8.03
N ASP A 110 2.80 2.33 7.12
CA ASP A 110 4.25 2.31 6.95
C ASP A 110 4.63 2.83 5.57
N PRO A 111 5.33 3.99 5.48
CA PRO A 111 5.71 4.59 4.21
C PRO A 111 6.62 3.70 3.37
N GLN A 112 7.49 2.89 4.00
CA GLN A 112 8.38 1.98 3.28
C GLN A 112 7.60 0.85 2.59
N LEU A 113 6.53 0.36 3.23
CA LEU A 113 5.66 -0.65 2.62
C LEU A 113 4.78 -0.04 1.52
N ALA A 114 4.31 1.19 1.71
CA ALA A 114 3.49 1.90 0.75
C ALA A 114 4.30 2.40 -0.47
N GLY A 115 5.61 2.59 -0.34
CA GLY A 115 6.49 3.11 -1.38
C GLY A 115 6.57 2.20 -2.61
N ILE A 116 6.89 2.80 -3.76
CA ILE A 116 7.18 2.11 -5.03
C ILE A 116 8.63 2.34 -5.41
N THR A 117 9.20 1.55 -6.33
CA THR A 117 10.51 1.89 -6.89
C THR A 117 10.40 2.98 -7.94
N VAL A 118 11.52 3.69 -8.20
CA VAL A 118 11.60 4.59 -9.35
C VAL A 118 11.43 3.81 -10.65
N ALA A 119 11.83 2.53 -10.71
CA ALA A 119 11.58 1.66 -11.86
C ALA A 119 10.09 1.46 -12.11
N ASP A 120 9.31 1.12 -11.06
CA ASP A 120 7.85 0.95 -11.16
C ASP A 120 7.20 2.27 -11.63
N LEU A 121 7.64 3.40 -11.07
CA LEU A 121 7.16 4.73 -11.45
C LEU A 121 7.45 5.04 -12.92
N HIS A 122 8.68 4.77 -13.37
CA HIS A 122 9.08 4.96 -14.76
C HIS A 122 8.29 4.07 -15.73
N GLU A 123 8.12 2.80 -15.40
CA GLU A 123 7.32 1.85 -16.20
C GLU A 123 5.88 2.33 -16.35
N GLN A 124 5.26 2.78 -15.26
CA GLN A 124 3.87 3.27 -15.26
C GLN A 124 3.69 4.57 -16.06
N LEU A 125 4.62 5.50 -15.94
CA LEU A 125 4.54 6.79 -16.61
C LEU A 125 4.90 6.70 -18.10
N GLY A 126 5.74 5.73 -18.49
CA GLY A 126 6.17 5.51 -19.87
C GLY A 126 6.98 6.67 -20.44
N GLY A 127 7.67 7.46 -19.61
CA GLY A 127 8.48 8.60 -20.02
C GLY A 127 9.90 8.23 -20.45
N GLU A 128 10.64 9.20 -20.96
CA GLU A 128 12.07 9.06 -21.26
C GLU A 128 12.89 9.18 -19.98
N LEU A 129 13.82 8.26 -19.75
CA LEU A 129 14.79 8.36 -18.66
C LEU A 129 15.99 9.18 -19.14
N ILE A 130 16.10 10.44 -18.68
CA ILE A 130 17.20 11.35 -19.06
C ILE A 130 18.52 10.95 -18.40
N GLY A 131 18.46 10.36 -17.22
CA GLY A 131 19.63 9.87 -16.48
C GLY A 131 19.22 9.04 -15.27
N GLY A 132 20.23 8.48 -14.57
CA GLY A 132 19.97 7.79 -13.31
C GLY A 132 19.54 6.32 -13.44
N ARG A 133 19.88 5.65 -14.54
CA ARG A 133 19.52 4.23 -14.78
C ARG A 133 20.02 3.30 -13.66
N SER A 134 21.12 3.63 -13.01
CA SER A 134 21.70 2.85 -11.91
C SER A 134 20.97 3.05 -10.57
N TRP A 135 20.00 3.97 -10.49
CA TRP A 135 19.31 4.33 -9.23
C TRP A 135 17.79 4.11 -9.30
N LEU A 136 17.35 3.27 -10.22
CA LEU A 136 15.93 2.94 -10.40
C LEU A 136 15.34 2.06 -9.28
N ASP A 137 16.18 1.44 -8.49
CA ASP A 137 15.82 0.65 -7.30
C ASP A 137 15.47 1.50 -6.07
N LYS A 138 15.77 2.82 -6.11
CA LYS A 138 15.38 3.73 -5.03
C LYS A 138 13.88 3.69 -4.79
N THR A 139 13.52 3.72 -3.50
CA THR A 139 12.11 3.74 -3.07
C THR A 139 11.58 5.18 -3.09
N VAL A 140 10.41 5.34 -3.69
CA VAL A 140 9.59 6.55 -3.64
C VAL A 140 8.48 6.33 -2.60
N GLU A 141 8.51 7.09 -1.51
CA GLU A 141 7.55 6.98 -0.41
C GLU A 141 6.44 8.02 -0.51
N HIS A 142 6.68 9.10 -1.24
CA HIS A 142 5.76 10.23 -1.37
C HIS A 142 5.75 10.78 -2.79
N LEU A 143 4.56 11.21 -3.26
CA LEU A 143 4.42 12.04 -4.46
C LEU A 143 4.26 13.49 -4.02
N VAL A 144 5.01 14.41 -4.65
CA VAL A 144 4.99 15.82 -4.31
C VAL A 144 4.95 16.67 -5.59
N ILE A 145 3.99 17.57 -5.67
CA ILE A 145 3.83 18.47 -6.83
C ILE A 145 4.52 19.81 -6.53
N GLY A 146 5.46 20.18 -7.39
CA GLY A 146 6.14 21.47 -7.37
C GLY A 146 5.41 22.49 -8.26
N ALA A 147 4.40 23.16 -7.71
CA ALA A 147 3.60 24.15 -8.42
C ALA A 147 3.62 25.55 -7.78
N MET A 148 4.39 25.75 -6.71
CA MET A 148 4.48 27.00 -5.95
C MET A 148 5.80 27.74 -6.19
N GLY A 149 5.98 28.90 -5.58
CA GLY A 149 7.26 29.62 -5.61
C GLY A 149 8.36 28.84 -4.87
N VAL A 150 9.63 29.07 -5.24
CA VAL A 150 10.79 28.28 -4.79
C VAL A 150 10.92 28.21 -3.27
N GLU A 151 10.77 29.33 -2.56
CA GLU A 151 10.92 29.36 -1.10
C GLU A 151 9.87 28.48 -0.39
N ALA A 152 8.61 28.60 -0.83
CA ALA A 152 7.53 27.77 -0.32
C ALA A 152 7.75 26.28 -0.67
N ALA A 153 8.14 26.01 -1.92
CA ALA A 153 8.45 24.66 -2.38
C ALA A 153 9.58 24.00 -1.58
N LEU A 154 10.66 24.71 -1.31
CA LEU A 154 11.79 24.19 -0.55
C LEU A 154 11.38 23.81 0.88
N SER A 155 10.59 24.66 1.55
CA SER A 155 10.02 24.36 2.86
C SER A 155 9.13 23.12 2.84
N PHE A 156 8.33 22.97 1.79
CA PHE A 156 7.44 21.83 1.61
C PHE A 156 8.22 20.54 1.27
N PHE A 157 9.21 20.61 0.39
CA PHE A 157 10.04 19.48 0.00
C PHE A 157 10.86 18.91 1.17
N ARG A 158 11.30 19.73 2.12
CA ARG A 158 12.03 19.27 3.31
C ARG A 158 11.20 18.41 4.25
N ARG A 159 9.87 18.51 4.22
CA ARG A 159 8.98 17.75 5.11
C ARG A 159 8.78 16.29 4.71
N ARG A 160 9.16 15.91 3.50
CA ARG A 160 8.95 14.58 2.95
C ARG A 160 10.28 14.03 2.43
N ALA A 161 10.76 12.96 3.05
CA ALA A 161 11.91 12.21 2.54
C ALA A 161 11.49 11.27 1.40
N ASN A 162 12.47 10.82 0.61
CA ASN A 162 12.28 9.78 -0.41
C ASN A 162 11.09 10.04 -1.36
N LYS A 163 10.92 11.29 -1.78
CA LYS A 163 9.80 11.70 -2.62
C LYS A 163 10.13 11.70 -4.10
N ALA A 164 9.13 11.46 -4.96
CA ALA A 164 9.15 11.87 -6.35
C ALA A 164 8.56 13.29 -6.46
N VAL A 165 9.30 14.21 -7.06
CA VAL A 165 8.85 15.58 -7.29
C VAL A 165 8.39 15.73 -8.74
N PHE A 166 7.13 16.13 -8.92
CA PHE A 166 6.50 16.39 -10.21
C PHE A 166 6.48 17.89 -10.47
N THR A 167 7.09 18.33 -11.57
CA THR A 167 7.10 19.76 -11.94
C THR A 167 7.28 19.91 -13.44
N GLY A 168 6.94 21.08 -14.00
CA GLY A 168 7.19 21.36 -15.41
C GLY A 168 8.67 21.29 -15.78
N GLY A 169 8.97 20.83 -16.98
CA GLY A 169 10.35 20.79 -17.47
C GLY A 169 10.98 22.19 -17.65
N ASP A 170 10.16 23.24 -17.71
CA ASP A 170 10.56 24.65 -17.75
C ASP A 170 10.88 25.27 -16.37
N ARG A 171 10.61 24.55 -15.27
CA ARG A 171 10.77 25.04 -13.91
C ARG A 171 12.11 24.61 -13.27
N SER A 172 13.24 25.03 -13.91
CA SER A 172 14.58 24.71 -13.40
C SER A 172 14.82 25.18 -11.96
N ASP A 173 14.15 26.24 -11.54
CA ASP A 173 14.16 26.77 -10.19
C ASP A 173 13.63 25.75 -9.16
N LEU A 174 12.49 25.13 -9.44
CA LEU A 174 11.87 24.10 -8.59
C LEU A 174 12.62 22.76 -8.69
N GLN A 175 13.15 22.42 -9.84
CA GLN A 175 13.94 21.22 -10.06
C GLN A 175 15.20 21.24 -9.19
N LEU A 176 15.94 22.35 -9.20
CA LEU A 176 17.12 22.53 -8.34
C LEU A 176 16.75 22.52 -6.85
N ALA A 177 15.68 23.22 -6.46
CA ALA A 177 15.19 23.19 -5.08
C ALA A 177 14.83 21.77 -4.61
N ALA A 178 14.22 20.95 -5.46
CA ALA A 178 13.93 19.55 -5.17
C ALA A 178 15.21 18.74 -4.93
N LEU A 179 16.24 18.95 -5.77
CA LEU A 179 17.54 18.26 -5.67
C LEU A 179 18.35 18.64 -4.43
N GLU A 180 18.05 19.77 -3.77
CA GLU A 180 18.64 20.14 -2.46
C GLU A 180 17.96 19.44 -1.27
N THR A 181 17.01 18.58 -1.51
CA THR A 181 16.27 17.87 -0.48
C THR A 181 16.31 16.34 -0.73
N SER A 182 15.81 15.53 0.23
CA SER A 182 15.71 14.07 0.05
C SER A 182 14.71 13.74 -1.06
N THR A 183 15.18 13.69 -2.30
CA THR A 183 14.40 13.39 -3.50
C THR A 183 14.85 12.05 -4.08
N ALA A 184 13.91 11.13 -4.29
CA ALA A 184 14.15 9.81 -4.87
C ALA A 184 14.09 9.85 -6.41
N ALA A 185 13.21 10.66 -6.98
CA ALA A 185 13.08 10.87 -8.43
C ALA A 185 12.58 12.28 -8.75
N LEU A 186 12.98 12.80 -9.90
CA LEU A 186 12.45 14.02 -10.49
C LEU A 186 11.63 13.65 -11.73
N VAL A 187 10.36 14.01 -11.75
CA VAL A 187 9.44 13.75 -12.86
C VAL A 187 9.10 15.10 -13.53
N LEU A 188 9.56 15.26 -14.75
CA LEU A 188 9.36 16.47 -15.54
C LEU A 188 8.21 16.29 -16.52
N THR A 189 7.27 17.21 -16.51
CA THR A 189 6.05 17.15 -17.33
C THR A 189 6.10 18.10 -18.52
N GLY A 190 5.20 17.89 -19.50
CA GLY A 190 5.09 18.74 -20.67
C GLY A 190 6.14 18.48 -21.76
N ASN A 191 6.87 17.36 -21.69
CA ASN A 191 7.92 16.99 -22.64
C ASN A 191 9.01 18.05 -22.83
N ILE A 192 9.27 18.86 -21.81
CA ILE A 192 10.30 19.90 -21.83
C ILE A 192 11.55 19.38 -21.12
N ARG A 193 12.66 19.31 -21.85
CA ARG A 193 13.94 18.84 -21.31
C ARG A 193 14.50 19.83 -20.28
N PRO A 194 15.06 19.34 -19.17
CA PRO A 194 15.67 20.20 -18.17
C PRO A 194 16.96 20.85 -18.69
N ALA A 195 17.33 21.95 -18.05
CA ALA A 195 18.62 22.60 -18.31
C ALA A 195 19.81 21.67 -17.96
N PRO A 196 20.97 21.79 -18.62
CA PRO A 196 22.15 20.97 -18.32
C PRO A 196 22.55 21.00 -16.84
N ALA A 197 22.48 22.16 -16.20
CA ALA A 197 22.79 22.30 -14.78
C ALA A 197 21.89 21.44 -13.85
N VAL A 198 20.66 21.19 -14.26
CA VAL A 198 19.74 20.30 -13.52
C VAL A 198 20.16 18.84 -13.71
N ILE A 199 20.55 18.45 -14.93
CA ILE A 199 21.02 17.09 -15.22
C ILE A 199 22.28 16.78 -14.41
N ASP A 200 23.25 17.69 -14.41
CA ASP A 200 24.50 17.56 -13.67
C ASP A 200 24.22 17.45 -12.16
N ARG A 201 23.36 18.33 -11.62
CA ARG A 201 22.99 18.31 -10.22
C ARG A 201 22.25 17.02 -9.82
N ALA A 202 21.35 16.54 -10.67
CA ALA A 202 20.65 15.28 -10.45
C ALA A 202 21.62 14.08 -10.43
N ALA A 203 22.62 14.08 -11.30
CA ALA A 203 23.67 13.06 -11.31
C ALA A 203 24.50 13.08 -10.04
N GLU A 204 24.95 14.26 -9.56
CA GLU A 204 25.66 14.42 -8.28
C GLU A 204 24.85 13.92 -7.08
N ARG A 205 23.55 14.16 -7.09
CA ARG A 205 22.61 13.72 -6.04
C ARG A 205 22.11 12.29 -6.24
N GLN A 206 22.53 11.64 -7.32
CA GLN A 206 22.06 10.30 -7.70
C GLN A 206 20.53 10.21 -7.86
N VAL A 207 19.91 11.25 -8.39
CA VAL A 207 18.46 11.34 -8.58
C VAL A 207 18.12 11.06 -10.04
N PRO A 208 17.34 10.00 -10.36
CA PRO A 208 16.86 9.76 -11.71
C PRO A 208 15.91 10.86 -12.17
N ILE A 209 15.96 11.22 -13.45
CA ILE A 209 15.04 12.17 -14.09
C ILE A 209 14.19 11.42 -15.11
N ILE A 210 12.88 11.46 -14.93
CA ILE A 210 11.88 10.91 -15.86
C ILE A 210 11.21 12.07 -16.58
N LEU A 211 11.30 12.10 -17.91
CA LEU A 211 10.63 13.09 -18.75
C LEU A 211 9.32 12.50 -19.27
N ALA A 212 8.20 13.01 -18.77
CA ALA A 212 6.86 12.59 -19.16
C ALA A 212 6.26 13.53 -20.21
N ALA A 213 5.58 12.95 -21.19
CA ALA A 213 5.00 13.71 -22.31
C ALA A 213 3.73 14.48 -21.93
N ASN A 214 2.96 13.98 -20.97
CA ASN A 214 1.69 14.54 -20.57
C ASN A 214 1.86 15.75 -19.64
N ASP A 215 0.76 16.46 -19.40
CA ASP A 215 0.66 17.52 -18.39
C ASP A 215 0.80 16.97 -16.96
N THR A 216 1.02 17.89 -16.01
CA THR A 216 1.31 17.51 -14.62
C THR A 216 0.17 16.75 -13.97
N LEU A 217 -1.09 17.13 -14.21
CA LEU A 217 -2.24 16.47 -13.59
C LEU A 217 -2.34 15.01 -14.04
N THR A 218 -2.33 14.77 -15.34
CA THR A 218 -2.37 13.43 -15.95
C THR A 218 -1.24 12.53 -15.44
N VAL A 219 -0.02 13.09 -15.32
CA VAL A 219 1.15 12.32 -14.86
C VAL A 219 1.03 11.95 -13.38
N VAL A 220 0.53 12.87 -12.54
CA VAL A 220 0.31 12.62 -11.12
C VAL A 220 -0.79 11.59 -10.90
N GLU A 221 -1.92 11.69 -11.59
CA GLU A 221 -3.02 10.70 -11.52
C GLU A 221 -2.53 9.29 -11.83
N ARG A 222 -1.75 9.13 -12.90
CA ARG A 222 -1.12 7.84 -13.25
C ARG A 222 -0.16 7.33 -12.17
N ALA A 223 0.62 8.22 -11.56
CA ALA A 223 1.51 7.86 -10.48
C ALA A 223 0.74 7.42 -9.23
N GLU A 224 -0.36 8.07 -8.89
CA GLU A 224 -1.21 7.72 -7.75
C GLU A 224 -1.85 6.34 -7.90
N GLU A 225 -2.20 5.93 -9.12
CA GLU A 225 -2.78 4.61 -9.37
C GLU A 225 -1.88 3.46 -8.93
N ILE A 226 -0.55 3.58 -9.06
CA ILE A 226 0.38 2.52 -8.67
C ILE A 226 0.67 2.51 -7.17
N PHE A 227 0.58 3.65 -6.49
CA PHE A 227 0.73 3.71 -5.03
C PHE A 227 -0.34 2.88 -4.30
N GLY A 228 -1.49 2.64 -4.94
CA GLY A 228 -2.54 1.76 -4.43
C GLY A 228 -2.35 0.26 -4.71
N ARG A 229 -1.40 -0.10 -5.60
CA ARG A 229 -1.19 -1.46 -6.14
C ARG A 229 0.21 -2.00 -5.89
N VAL A 230 0.79 -1.68 -4.76
CA VAL A 230 2.18 -2.07 -4.43
C VAL A 230 2.36 -3.58 -4.46
N ARG A 231 3.30 -4.05 -5.27
CA ARG A 231 3.68 -5.47 -5.32
C ARG A 231 4.74 -5.77 -4.25
N PHE A 232 4.47 -6.73 -3.38
CA PHE A 232 5.41 -7.22 -2.36
C PHE A 232 6.47 -8.15 -2.99
N LYS A 233 7.31 -7.63 -3.88
CA LYS A 233 8.39 -8.43 -4.51
C LYS A 233 9.78 -8.14 -3.95
N GLN A 234 9.94 -7.07 -3.17
CA GLN A 234 11.24 -6.65 -2.66
C GLN A 234 11.52 -7.29 -1.30
N ALA A 235 12.68 -7.92 -1.15
CA ALA A 235 13.09 -8.56 0.11
C ALA A 235 12.98 -7.61 1.31
N ALA A 236 13.41 -6.36 1.17
CA ALA A 236 13.32 -5.35 2.22
C ALA A 236 11.88 -5.07 2.68
N LYS A 237 10.90 -5.11 1.76
CA LYS A 237 9.48 -4.96 2.14
C LYS A 237 8.96 -6.19 2.89
N ILE A 238 9.38 -7.38 2.48
CA ILE A 238 9.01 -8.62 3.16
C ILE A 238 9.57 -8.61 4.58
N GLU A 239 10.85 -8.30 4.75
CA GLU A 239 11.49 -8.17 6.07
C GLU A 239 10.79 -7.13 6.95
N ARG A 240 10.50 -5.94 6.39
CA ARG A 240 9.81 -4.89 7.11
C ARG A 240 8.40 -5.31 7.54
N PHE A 241 7.65 -5.95 6.64
CA PHE A 241 6.30 -6.45 6.94
C PHE A 241 6.34 -7.56 8.00
N THR A 242 7.27 -8.50 7.89
CA THR A 242 7.46 -9.56 8.91
C THR A 242 7.73 -8.93 10.28
N ALA A 243 8.66 -7.97 10.36
CA ALA A 243 8.96 -7.28 11.62
C ALA A 243 7.73 -6.56 12.21
N LEU A 244 6.87 -5.97 11.39
CA LEU A 244 5.63 -5.34 11.85
C LEU A 244 4.61 -6.37 12.36
N LEU A 245 4.51 -7.51 11.70
CA LEU A 245 3.64 -8.60 12.15
C LEU A 245 4.14 -9.21 13.47
N ASP A 246 5.43 -9.47 13.61
CA ASP A 246 6.04 -10.02 14.83
C ASP A 246 5.81 -9.11 16.05
N GLN A 247 5.74 -7.79 15.84
CA GLN A 247 5.53 -6.82 16.89
C GLN A 247 4.06 -6.57 17.24
N GLY A 248 3.15 -6.73 16.29
CA GLY A 248 1.79 -6.23 16.41
C GLY A 248 0.68 -7.22 16.11
N PHE A 249 0.99 -8.47 15.74
CA PHE A 249 -0.01 -9.47 15.41
C PHE A 249 -0.06 -10.56 16.48
N ASP A 250 -1.25 -10.83 17.01
CA ASP A 250 -1.48 -11.91 17.99
C ASP A 250 -1.68 -13.26 17.28
N PHE A 251 -0.58 -13.86 16.83
CA PHE A 251 -0.56 -15.16 16.18
C PHE A 251 -1.06 -16.27 17.11
N ALA A 252 -0.73 -16.20 18.41
CA ALA A 252 -1.14 -17.22 19.36
C ALA A 252 -2.66 -17.30 19.49
N ARG A 253 -3.31 -16.14 19.55
CA ARG A 253 -4.77 -16.04 19.58
C ARG A 253 -5.41 -16.50 18.26
N LEU A 254 -4.81 -16.15 17.10
CA LEU A 254 -5.30 -16.61 15.81
C LEU A 254 -5.20 -18.14 15.70
N TYR A 255 -4.06 -18.74 16.03
CA TYR A 255 -3.86 -20.18 15.96
C TYR A 255 -4.81 -20.92 16.88
N SER A 256 -4.97 -20.44 18.12
CA SER A 256 -5.96 -20.99 19.06
C SER A 256 -7.38 -20.93 18.47
N LYS A 257 -7.76 -19.82 17.85
CA LYS A 257 -9.10 -19.65 17.24
C LYS A 257 -9.32 -20.57 16.04
N LEU A 258 -8.25 -20.89 15.30
CA LEU A 258 -8.29 -21.79 14.12
C LEU A 258 -8.10 -23.26 14.49
N GLY A 259 -7.82 -23.59 15.76
CA GLY A 259 -7.50 -24.94 16.18
C GLY A 259 -6.14 -25.44 15.68
N LEU A 260 -5.22 -24.49 15.36
CA LEU A 260 -3.86 -24.79 14.93
C LEU A 260 -2.91 -24.82 16.15
N THR A 261 -1.97 -25.75 16.15
CA THR A 261 -0.86 -25.73 17.12
C THR A 261 0.31 -24.95 16.53
N ALA A 262 0.87 -24.03 17.30
CA ALA A 262 2.15 -23.43 16.91
C ALA A 262 3.21 -24.55 16.92
N GLY A 263 3.82 -24.80 15.76
CA GLY A 263 4.91 -25.75 15.60
C GLY A 263 6.20 -25.24 16.22
#